data_2fb3578502539d6575c72d471e59fac5
#
_entry.id   2fb3578502539d6575c72d471e59fac5
#
_cell.length_a   1.000
_cell.length_b   1.000
_cell.length_c   1.000
_cell.angle_alpha   90.00
_cell.angle_beta   90.00
_cell.angle_gamma   90.00
#
_symmetry.space_group_name_H-M   'P 1'
#
loop_
_entity.id
_entity.type
_entity.pdbx_description
1 polymer ?
#
loop_
_entity_poly.entity_id
_entity_poly.type
_entity_poly.pdbx_seq_one_letter_code
_entity_poly.pdbx_strand_id
1 'polypeptide(L)'
;MIGLKDQCFGVEVEMTGITREQAAQALANYFGTTPRYKGGTYDAWVVRDAENKEWKLMSDGSIHAERKTLHGYEQTNNRQYKVEMVSPKLTYAELPKFQECVRQIRHAGAKVNSSCGLHIHVDAANHNRQSLKNLLSIMYSKEDILFKALQVNEARAARWCKKVREPMLRQARTLSAEETSDLTQLERIWYEGDVSAGEHYNWTRYYALNLHSVFYRGTVEWRCFNSTLHAGRAAAYINLCLAISAQAIAQRSTVMRKTHSDNELFTFRVWLVRLGLNGQEFKNTRDHLLANLDGDRAWRYDRDSYEVNKKKKKSREMER
;
A
#
# COMPACT_ATOMS: atom_id res chain seq x y z
N MET A 1 -12.44 -19.51 2.33
CA MET A 1 -12.32 -18.08 2.69
C MET A 1 -10.99 -17.59 2.16
N ILE A 2 -10.99 -16.49 1.39
CA ILE A 2 -9.76 -15.96 0.79
C ILE A 2 -8.92 -15.30 1.87
N GLY A 3 -7.73 -15.83 2.11
CA GLY A 3 -6.75 -15.31 3.04
C GLY A 3 -5.75 -14.37 2.37
N LEU A 4 -4.83 -13.82 3.17
CA LEU A 4 -3.76 -12.95 2.70
C LEU A 4 -2.90 -13.63 1.61
N LYS A 5 -2.56 -14.91 1.80
CA LYS A 5 -1.63 -15.66 0.93
C LYS A 5 -2.27 -16.16 -0.38
N ASP A 6 -3.60 -16.11 -0.47
CA ASP A 6 -4.34 -16.59 -1.64
C ASP A 6 -4.49 -15.49 -2.71
N GLN A 7 -4.02 -14.29 -2.43
CA GLN A 7 -4.18 -13.12 -3.29
C GLN A 7 -2.93 -12.84 -4.13
N CYS A 8 -3.14 -12.27 -5.30
CA CYS A 8 -2.08 -11.76 -6.16
C CYS A 8 -1.90 -10.26 -5.95
N PHE A 9 -0.68 -9.79 -6.18
CA PHE A 9 -0.34 -8.37 -6.06
C PHE A 9 0.59 -7.91 -7.18
N GLY A 10 0.68 -6.60 -7.38
CA GLY A 10 1.67 -5.90 -8.17
C GLY A 10 2.21 -4.70 -7.40
N VAL A 11 3.41 -4.25 -7.72
CA VAL A 11 4.05 -3.14 -7.03
C VAL A 11 4.70 -2.19 -8.02
N GLU A 12 4.47 -0.89 -7.82
CA GLU A 12 5.18 0.20 -8.47
C GLU A 12 6.11 0.84 -7.44
N VAL A 13 7.43 0.90 -7.72
CA VAL A 13 8.43 1.48 -6.81
C VAL A 13 9.12 2.63 -7.52
N GLU A 14 8.85 3.85 -7.09
CA GLU A 14 9.49 5.05 -7.61
C GLU A 14 10.86 5.27 -6.94
N MET A 15 11.85 5.66 -7.75
CA MET A 15 13.22 5.87 -7.31
C MET A 15 13.98 6.83 -8.24
N THR A 16 15.18 7.18 -7.80
CA THR A 16 16.13 8.01 -8.53
C THR A 16 17.56 7.57 -8.24
N GLY A 17 18.56 8.34 -8.64
CA GLY A 17 19.98 8.07 -8.37
C GLY A 17 20.67 7.21 -9.41
N ILE A 18 19.94 6.39 -10.15
CA ILE A 18 20.38 5.60 -11.29
C ILE A 18 19.44 5.83 -12.48
N THR A 19 19.88 5.47 -13.68
CA THR A 19 19.02 5.52 -14.87
C THR A 19 18.12 4.29 -14.99
N ARG A 20 17.06 4.38 -15.80
CA ARG A 20 16.19 3.22 -16.09
C ARG A 20 16.96 2.06 -16.70
N GLU A 21 17.93 2.36 -17.58
CA GLU A 21 18.80 1.35 -18.18
C GLU A 21 19.64 0.64 -17.12
N GLN A 22 20.28 1.39 -16.20
CA GLN A 22 21.05 0.81 -15.09
C GLN A 22 20.18 -0.05 -14.16
N ALA A 23 18.95 0.40 -13.87
CA ALA A 23 17.99 -0.39 -13.10
C ALA A 23 17.58 -1.66 -13.85
N ALA A 24 17.34 -1.58 -15.15
CA ALA A 24 17.02 -2.74 -16.00
C ALA A 24 18.20 -3.73 -16.06
N GLN A 25 19.42 -3.23 -16.19
CA GLN A 25 20.62 -4.08 -16.20
C GLN A 25 20.81 -4.80 -14.84
N ALA A 26 20.54 -4.12 -13.72
CA ALA A 26 20.62 -4.74 -12.38
C ALA A 26 19.64 -5.92 -12.23
N LEU A 27 18.39 -5.74 -12.70
CA LEU A 27 17.41 -6.84 -12.71
C LEU A 27 17.77 -7.94 -13.69
N ALA A 28 18.25 -7.60 -14.88
CA ALA A 28 18.66 -8.56 -15.91
C ALA A 28 19.81 -9.44 -15.40
N ASN A 29 20.80 -8.86 -14.72
CA ASN A 29 21.89 -9.59 -14.09
C ASN A 29 21.38 -10.59 -13.04
N TYR A 30 20.41 -10.18 -12.22
CA TYR A 30 19.79 -11.05 -11.21
C TYR A 30 19.01 -12.21 -11.84
N PHE A 31 18.24 -11.95 -12.91
CA PHE A 31 17.46 -12.98 -13.59
C PHE A 31 18.27 -13.84 -14.59
N GLY A 32 19.52 -13.47 -14.87
CA GLY A 32 20.35 -14.14 -15.88
C GLY A 32 19.83 -13.91 -17.31
N THR A 33 19.26 -12.71 -17.57
CA THR A 33 18.65 -12.32 -18.85
C THR A 33 19.26 -11.02 -19.39
N THR A 34 18.74 -10.51 -20.50
CA THR A 34 19.14 -9.24 -21.07
C THR A 34 17.99 -8.23 -21.02
N PRO A 35 18.26 -6.95 -20.67
CA PRO A 35 17.23 -5.92 -20.68
C PRO A 35 16.93 -5.52 -22.13
N ARG A 36 15.67 -5.20 -22.41
CA ARG A 36 15.23 -4.73 -23.72
C ARG A 36 14.63 -3.34 -23.63
N TYR A 37 15.15 -2.41 -24.40
CA TYR A 37 14.53 -1.10 -24.55
C TYR A 37 13.25 -1.21 -25.40
N LYS A 38 12.13 -0.72 -24.85
CA LYS A 38 10.81 -0.76 -25.50
C LYS A 38 10.38 0.63 -25.99
N GLY A 39 10.98 1.69 -25.43
CA GLY A 39 10.65 3.07 -25.78
C GLY A 39 9.26 3.50 -25.34
N GLY A 40 8.55 4.22 -26.21
CA GLY A 40 7.22 4.75 -25.97
C GLY A 40 7.20 5.99 -25.08
N THR A 41 6.00 6.48 -24.73
CA THR A 41 5.79 7.69 -23.92
C THR A 41 6.48 7.63 -22.57
N TYR A 42 6.58 6.43 -21.99
CA TYR A 42 7.22 6.19 -20.70
C TYR A 42 8.70 5.85 -20.80
N ASP A 43 9.29 5.83 -22.01
CA ASP A 43 10.71 5.55 -22.25
C ASP A 43 11.15 4.28 -21.47
N ALA A 44 10.42 3.18 -21.74
CA ALA A 44 10.43 1.98 -20.93
C ALA A 44 11.53 0.99 -21.33
N TRP A 45 12.11 0.35 -20.31
CA TRP A 45 12.91 -0.87 -20.40
C TRP A 45 12.14 -2.04 -19.83
N VAL A 46 12.36 -3.24 -20.36
CA VAL A 46 11.70 -4.48 -19.94
C VAL A 46 12.75 -5.54 -19.67
N VAL A 47 12.60 -6.23 -18.56
CA VAL A 47 13.39 -7.41 -18.18
C VAL A 47 12.43 -8.57 -17.94
N ARG A 48 12.76 -9.75 -18.46
CA ARG A 48 11.97 -10.96 -18.22
C ARG A 48 12.63 -11.83 -17.17
N ASP A 49 11.86 -12.34 -16.22
CA ASP A 49 12.31 -13.34 -15.26
C ASP A 49 12.25 -14.78 -15.84
N ALA A 50 12.62 -15.76 -15.04
CA ALA A 50 12.65 -17.17 -15.46
C ALA A 50 11.28 -17.73 -15.87
N GLU A 51 10.20 -17.16 -15.32
CA GLU A 51 8.82 -17.49 -15.69
C GLU A 51 8.29 -16.66 -16.86
N ASN A 52 9.18 -15.93 -17.56
CA ASN A 52 8.86 -15.07 -18.70
C ASN A 52 7.92 -13.89 -18.34
N LYS A 53 7.82 -13.51 -17.07
CA LYS A 53 7.05 -12.35 -16.60
C LYS A 53 7.83 -11.07 -16.85
N GLU A 54 7.15 -10.01 -17.30
CA GLU A 54 7.77 -8.72 -17.63
C GLU A 54 7.86 -7.79 -16.41
N TRP A 55 9.09 -7.45 -16.02
CA TRP A 55 9.41 -6.35 -15.11
C TRP A 55 9.73 -5.12 -15.93
N LYS A 56 9.10 -3.98 -15.62
CA LYS A 56 9.25 -2.75 -16.41
C LYS A 56 9.95 -1.69 -15.58
N LEU A 57 10.86 -0.96 -16.21
CA LEU A 57 11.51 0.24 -15.67
C LEU A 57 11.02 1.41 -16.53
N MET A 58 10.17 2.27 -15.93
CA MET A 58 9.44 3.30 -16.65
C MET A 58 9.79 4.69 -16.12
N SER A 59 9.49 5.73 -16.90
CA SER A 59 9.59 7.11 -16.44
C SER A 59 8.29 7.54 -15.76
N ASP A 60 8.35 7.99 -14.50
CA ASP A 60 7.27 8.76 -13.88
C ASP A 60 7.61 10.24 -13.81
N GLY A 61 6.70 11.10 -14.27
CA GLY A 61 6.89 12.55 -14.33
C GLY A 61 6.95 13.24 -12.97
N SER A 62 6.37 12.65 -11.93
CA SER A 62 6.26 13.21 -10.57
C SER A 62 7.60 13.20 -9.82
N ILE A 63 8.53 12.32 -10.20
CA ILE A 63 9.81 12.12 -9.54
C ILE A 63 10.72 13.32 -9.74
N HIS A 64 11.26 13.85 -8.65
CA HIS A 64 12.38 14.80 -8.70
C HIS A 64 13.67 14.03 -8.88
N ALA A 65 14.25 14.14 -10.12
CA ALA A 65 15.41 13.36 -10.50
C ALA A 65 16.67 13.82 -9.77
N GLU A 66 17.45 12.86 -9.30
CA GLU A 66 18.78 13.06 -8.74
C GLU A 66 19.76 12.09 -9.40
N ARG A 67 21.03 12.48 -9.55
CA ARG A 67 22.12 11.64 -10.05
C ARG A 67 23.20 11.47 -8.98
N LYS A 68 23.84 10.34 -8.99
CA LYS A 68 25.03 10.10 -8.17
C LYS A 68 26.24 10.83 -8.76
N THR A 69 26.99 11.52 -7.92
CA THR A 69 28.26 12.19 -8.24
C THR A 69 29.36 11.72 -7.28
N LEU A 70 30.58 12.22 -7.45
CA LEU A 70 31.68 11.96 -6.52
C LEU A 70 31.41 12.52 -5.11
N HIS A 71 30.58 13.56 -5.00
CA HIS A 71 30.28 14.26 -3.75
C HIS A 71 28.92 13.87 -3.14
N GLY A 72 28.24 12.86 -3.70
CA GLY A 72 26.92 12.43 -3.23
C GLY A 72 25.86 12.43 -4.34
N TYR A 73 24.67 12.92 -4.02
CA TYR A 73 23.56 13.00 -4.99
C TYR A 73 23.20 14.45 -5.24
N GLU A 74 23.03 14.81 -6.51
CA GLU A 74 22.67 16.15 -6.98
C GLU A 74 21.39 16.09 -7.80
N GLN A 75 20.57 17.14 -7.69
CA GLN A 75 19.40 17.30 -8.56
C GLN A 75 19.80 17.39 -10.02
N THR A 76 18.97 16.82 -10.89
CA THR A 76 19.19 16.86 -12.35
C THR A 76 17.86 16.96 -13.08
N ASN A 77 17.90 17.63 -14.24
CA ASN A 77 16.75 17.66 -15.18
C ASN A 77 16.74 16.46 -16.13
N ASN A 78 17.75 15.58 -16.05
CA ASN A 78 17.82 14.41 -16.91
C ASN A 78 16.71 13.40 -16.54
N ARG A 79 15.73 13.29 -17.44
CA ARG A 79 14.56 12.40 -17.29
C ARG A 79 14.93 10.92 -17.10
N GLN A 80 16.11 10.48 -17.54
CA GLN A 80 16.54 9.08 -17.39
C GLN A 80 16.62 8.64 -15.91
N TYR A 81 16.84 9.58 -14.96
CA TYR A 81 16.89 9.33 -13.53
C TYR A 81 15.53 9.36 -12.83
N LYS A 82 14.43 9.56 -13.58
CA LYS A 82 13.07 9.36 -13.10
C LYS A 82 12.70 7.91 -13.35
N VAL A 83 12.77 7.07 -12.34
CA VAL A 83 12.65 5.61 -12.48
C VAL A 83 11.53 5.08 -11.64
N GLU A 84 10.61 4.36 -12.29
CA GLU A 84 9.59 3.55 -11.64
C GLU A 84 9.79 2.09 -12.04
N MET A 85 10.00 1.21 -11.06
CA MET A 85 9.98 -0.23 -11.29
C MET A 85 8.56 -0.74 -11.11
N VAL A 86 7.99 -1.34 -12.15
CA VAL A 86 6.67 -1.97 -12.15
C VAL A 86 6.85 -3.49 -12.23
N SER A 87 6.40 -4.18 -11.17
CA SER A 87 6.41 -5.64 -11.15
C SER A 87 5.32 -6.22 -12.05
N PRO A 88 5.45 -7.46 -12.53
CA PRO A 88 4.32 -8.22 -13.04
C PRO A 88 3.32 -8.56 -11.91
N LYS A 89 2.20 -9.17 -12.25
CA LYS A 89 1.31 -9.80 -11.27
C LYS A 89 2.04 -10.95 -10.58
N LEU A 90 2.19 -10.86 -9.27
CA LEU A 90 2.90 -11.79 -8.41
C LEU A 90 1.93 -12.51 -7.47
N THR A 91 2.23 -13.75 -7.16
CA THR A 91 1.61 -14.49 -6.06
C THR A 91 2.34 -14.20 -4.75
N TYR A 92 1.74 -14.54 -3.61
CA TYR A 92 2.39 -14.37 -2.31
C TYR A 92 3.72 -15.14 -2.19
N ALA A 93 3.82 -16.32 -2.82
CA ALA A 93 5.05 -17.11 -2.85
C ALA A 93 6.21 -16.40 -3.57
N GLU A 94 5.92 -15.44 -4.44
CA GLU A 94 6.93 -14.66 -5.17
C GLU A 94 7.37 -13.37 -4.43
N LEU A 95 6.85 -13.12 -3.24
CA LEU A 95 7.28 -11.98 -2.42
C LEU A 95 8.81 -11.95 -2.18
N PRO A 96 9.51 -13.07 -1.91
CA PRO A 96 10.98 -13.07 -1.81
C PRO A 96 11.68 -12.64 -3.11
N LYS A 97 11.16 -13.01 -4.30
CA LYS A 97 11.68 -12.57 -5.60
C LYS A 97 11.58 -11.04 -5.73
N PHE A 98 10.42 -10.47 -5.40
CA PHE A 98 10.26 -9.01 -5.37
C PHE A 98 11.24 -8.32 -4.41
N GLN A 99 11.41 -8.86 -3.21
CA GLN A 99 12.36 -8.34 -2.23
C GLN A 99 13.80 -8.34 -2.77
N GLU A 100 14.18 -9.38 -3.52
CA GLU A 100 15.50 -9.46 -4.12
C GLU A 100 15.66 -8.43 -5.24
N CYS A 101 14.67 -8.23 -6.09
CA CYS A 101 14.69 -7.15 -7.09
C CYS A 101 14.94 -5.77 -6.44
N VAL A 102 14.27 -5.48 -5.32
CA VAL A 102 14.48 -4.23 -4.57
C VAL A 102 15.93 -4.13 -4.06
N ARG A 103 16.54 -5.23 -3.58
CA ARG A 103 17.94 -5.25 -3.12
C ARG A 103 18.91 -5.00 -4.28
N GLN A 104 18.71 -5.66 -5.41
CA GLN A 104 19.57 -5.51 -6.60
C GLN A 104 19.58 -4.06 -7.10
N ILE A 105 18.42 -3.44 -7.19
CA ILE A 105 18.27 -2.03 -7.58
C ILE A 105 18.96 -1.10 -6.56
N ARG A 106 18.78 -1.36 -5.26
CA ARG A 106 19.47 -0.61 -4.20
C ARG A 106 21.00 -0.74 -4.30
N HIS A 107 21.51 -1.95 -4.54
CA HIS A 107 22.95 -2.20 -4.69
C HIS A 107 23.53 -1.55 -5.95
N ALA A 108 22.71 -1.40 -7.00
CA ALA A 108 23.09 -0.64 -8.20
C ALA A 108 23.21 0.88 -7.95
N GLY A 109 22.85 1.37 -6.75
CA GLY A 109 23.01 2.76 -6.34
C GLY A 109 21.73 3.60 -6.45
N ALA A 110 20.57 2.97 -6.61
CA ALA A 110 19.29 3.69 -6.53
C ALA A 110 19.05 4.27 -5.14
N LYS A 111 18.32 5.37 -5.10
CA LYS A 111 17.84 6.02 -3.87
C LYS A 111 16.39 6.48 -4.03
N VAL A 112 15.77 6.83 -2.94
CA VAL A 112 14.44 7.46 -2.91
C VAL A 112 14.55 8.84 -2.28
N ASN A 113 13.64 9.74 -2.65
CA ASN A 113 13.48 11.04 -2.01
C ASN A 113 11.99 11.32 -1.72
N SER A 114 11.66 12.48 -1.18
CA SER A 114 10.30 12.84 -0.75
C SER A 114 9.26 12.87 -1.87
N SER A 115 9.70 12.94 -3.15
CA SER A 115 8.79 12.87 -4.30
C SER A 115 8.40 11.44 -4.67
N CYS A 116 9.18 10.43 -4.24
CA CYS A 116 8.99 9.05 -4.62
C CYS A 116 7.90 8.37 -3.78
N GLY A 117 6.98 7.68 -4.43
CA GLY A 117 5.95 6.83 -3.84
C GLY A 117 6.19 5.35 -4.07
N LEU A 118 5.48 4.52 -3.32
CA LEU A 118 5.36 3.10 -3.55
C LEU A 118 3.87 2.78 -3.61
N HIS A 119 3.42 2.16 -4.72
CA HIS A 119 2.04 1.81 -4.93
C HIS A 119 1.89 0.28 -4.94
N ILE A 120 0.84 -0.20 -4.28
CA ILE A 120 0.56 -1.64 -4.20
C ILE A 120 -0.80 -1.90 -4.78
N HIS A 121 -0.84 -2.77 -5.78
CA HIS A 121 -2.04 -3.25 -6.43
C HIS A 121 -2.36 -4.65 -5.92
N VAL A 122 -3.58 -4.86 -5.46
CA VAL A 122 -4.11 -6.19 -5.13
C VAL A 122 -5.18 -6.54 -6.14
N ASP A 123 -5.16 -7.76 -6.65
CA ASP A 123 -6.14 -8.24 -7.63
C ASP A 123 -7.57 -8.08 -7.10
N ALA A 124 -8.42 -7.37 -7.84
CA ALA A 124 -9.79 -7.12 -7.45
C ALA A 124 -10.76 -8.26 -7.79
N ALA A 125 -10.31 -9.32 -8.48
CA ALA A 125 -11.17 -10.42 -8.90
C ALA A 125 -11.90 -11.14 -7.74
N ASN A 126 -11.33 -11.07 -6.52
CA ASN A 126 -11.93 -11.63 -5.31
C ASN A 126 -12.86 -10.64 -4.57
N HIS A 127 -12.97 -9.40 -5.06
CA HIS A 127 -13.82 -8.39 -4.47
C HIS A 127 -15.17 -8.34 -5.15
N ASN A 128 -16.19 -8.04 -4.35
CA ASN A 128 -17.53 -7.70 -4.78
C ASN A 128 -17.90 -6.31 -4.22
N ARG A 129 -19.08 -5.82 -4.53
CA ARG A 129 -19.59 -4.53 -4.06
C ARG A 129 -19.51 -4.41 -2.53
N GLN A 130 -19.85 -5.46 -1.78
CA GLN A 130 -19.82 -5.43 -0.32
C GLN A 130 -18.40 -5.34 0.22
N SER A 131 -17.47 -6.13 -0.29
CA SER A 131 -16.07 -6.10 0.16
C SER A 131 -15.36 -4.78 -0.18
N LEU A 132 -15.70 -4.13 -1.30
CA LEU A 132 -15.18 -2.79 -1.62
C LEU A 132 -15.76 -1.71 -0.67
N LYS A 133 -17.04 -1.80 -0.29
CA LYS A 133 -17.62 -0.96 0.78
C LYS A 133 -16.92 -1.17 2.12
N ASN A 134 -16.58 -2.42 2.42
CA ASN A 134 -15.82 -2.76 3.63
C ASN A 134 -14.41 -2.15 3.58
N LEU A 135 -13.71 -2.23 2.45
CA LEU A 135 -12.41 -1.59 2.25
C LEU A 135 -12.46 -0.09 2.52
N LEU A 136 -13.41 0.62 1.92
CA LEU A 136 -13.61 2.05 2.16
C LEU A 136 -13.84 2.35 3.64
N SER A 137 -14.66 1.55 4.32
CA SER A 137 -14.97 1.74 5.74
C SER A 137 -13.76 1.44 6.65
N ILE A 138 -12.99 0.39 6.34
CA ILE A 138 -11.75 0.04 7.06
C ILE A 138 -10.73 1.16 6.90
N MET A 139 -10.50 1.62 5.68
CA MET A 139 -9.58 2.72 5.42
C MET A 139 -10.03 3.99 6.13
N TYR A 140 -11.26 4.44 5.95
CA TYR A 140 -11.80 5.60 6.68
C TYR A 140 -11.57 5.49 8.20
N SER A 141 -11.79 4.31 8.77
CA SER A 141 -11.61 4.07 10.20
C SER A 141 -10.15 4.14 10.65
N LYS A 142 -9.20 3.73 9.82
CA LYS A 142 -7.80 3.49 10.18
C LYS A 142 -6.80 4.46 9.59
N GLU A 143 -7.19 5.26 8.60
CA GLU A 143 -6.26 6.12 7.86
C GLU A 143 -5.47 7.07 8.76
N ASP A 144 -6.07 7.60 9.82
CA ASP A 144 -5.39 8.59 10.67
C ASP A 144 -4.19 7.95 11.38
N ILE A 145 -4.39 6.80 12.04
CA ILE A 145 -3.31 6.06 12.69
C ILE A 145 -2.36 5.42 11.67
N LEU A 146 -2.88 4.99 10.51
CA LEU A 146 -2.09 4.40 9.44
C LEU A 146 -1.12 5.42 8.85
N PHE A 147 -1.59 6.64 8.53
CA PHE A 147 -0.74 7.71 8.00
C PHE A 147 0.37 8.10 8.96
N LYS A 148 0.08 8.12 10.26
CA LYS A 148 1.06 8.35 11.31
C LYS A 148 2.08 7.22 11.38
N ALA A 149 1.64 5.96 11.41
CA ALA A 149 2.50 4.78 11.44
C ALA A 149 3.44 4.71 10.23
N LEU A 150 2.94 5.09 9.04
CA LEU A 150 3.70 5.10 7.79
C LEU A 150 4.51 6.38 7.59
N GLN A 151 4.36 7.40 8.45
CA GLN A 151 4.93 8.74 8.26
C GLN A 151 4.64 9.28 6.85
N VAL A 152 3.39 9.19 6.42
CA VAL A 152 3.00 9.67 5.09
C VAL A 152 3.33 11.15 4.99
N ASN A 153 4.12 11.51 3.97
CA ASN A 153 4.49 12.91 3.75
C ASN A 153 3.24 13.76 3.52
N GLU A 154 3.09 14.88 4.24
CA GLU A 154 1.90 15.73 4.20
C GLU A 154 1.63 16.31 2.81
N ALA A 155 2.67 16.73 2.09
CA ALA A 155 2.53 17.24 0.73
C ALA A 155 2.05 16.15 -0.23
N ARG A 156 2.50 14.91 -0.04
CA ARG A 156 1.98 13.74 -0.79
C ARG A 156 0.53 13.45 -0.41
N ALA A 157 0.21 13.45 0.89
CA ALA A 157 -1.15 13.20 1.38
C ALA A 157 -2.16 14.18 0.80
N ALA A 158 -1.79 15.47 0.73
CA ALA A 158 -2.66 16.51 0.18
C ALA A 158 -2.87 16.39 -1.34
N ARG A 159 -1.87 15.91 -2.09
CA ARG A 159 -1.88 15.93 -3.55
C ARG A 159 -2.15 14.55 -4.18
N TRP A 160 -1.50 13.49 -3.70
CA TRP A 160 -1.37 12.21 -4.39
C TRP A 160 -2.04 11.03 -3.71
N CYS A 161 -2.37 11.16 -2.40
CA CYS A 161 -2.96 10.07 -1.62
C CYS A 161 -3.92 10.59 -0.54
N LYS A 162 -4.96 11.33 -0.97
CA LYS A 162 -5.99 11.87 -0.09
C LYS A 162 -6.71 10.76 0.67
N LYS A 163 -7.17 11.07 1.88
CA LYS A 163 -7.98 10.14 2.68
C LYS A 163 -9.36 9.94 2.10
N VAL A 164 -10.00 8.83 2.46
CA VAL A 164 -11.39 8.53 2.06
C VAL A 164 -12.34 9.65 2.51
N ARG A 165 -13.18 10.13 1.59
CA ARG A 165 -14.17 11.17 1.88
C ARG A 165 -15.38 10.57 2.58
N GLU A 166 -15.74 11.14 3.71
CA GLU A 166 -16.90 10.69 4.49
C GLU A 166 -18.22 10.74 3.72
N PRO A 167 -18.56 11.80 2.95
CA PRO A 167 -19.80 11.84 2.18
C PRO A 167 -19.91 10.69 1.16
N MET A 168 -18.81 10.42 0.42
CA MET A 168 -18.74 9.29 -0.52
C MET A 168 -18.95 7.96 0.21
N LEU A 169 -18.27 7.75 1.35
CA LEU A 169 -18.44 6.54 2.14
C LEU A 169 -19.89 6.38 2.65
N ARG A 170 -20.53 7.45 3.11
CA ARG A 170 -21.94 7.43 3.52
C ARG A 170 -22.84 6.98 2.37
N GLN A 171 -22.67 7.53 1.19
CA GLN A 171 -23.42 7.11 -0.01
C GLN A 171 -23.14 5.65 -0.38
N ALA A 172 -21.86 5.22 -0.42
CA ALA A 172 -21.53 3.83 -0.70
C ALA A 172 -22.21 2.85 0.27
N ARG A 173 -22.36 3.24 1.54
CA ARG A 173 -22.99 2.40 2.57
C ARG A 173 -24.51 2.27 2.42
N THR A 174 -25.19 3.16 1.69
CA THR A 174 -26.64 3.02 1.41
C THR A 174 -26.92 1.93 0.38
N LEU A 175 -25.92 1.52 -0.40
CA LEU A 175 -26.09 0.44 -1.37
C LEU A 175 -26.43 -0.87 -0.63
N SER A 176 -27.31 -1.68 -1.23
CA SER A 176 -27.71 -2.99 -0.67
C SER A 176 -26.50 -3.87 -0.37
N ALA A 177 -26.67 -4.77 0.58
CA ALA A 177 -25.63 -5.71 1.01
C ALA A 177 -25.50 -6.95 0.09
N GLU A 178 -26.11 -6.90 -1.11
CA GLU A 178 -26.02 -7.99 -2.07
C GLU A 178 -24.56 -8.26 -2.47
N GLU A 179 -24.20 -9.52 -2.49
CA GLU A 179 -22.90 -10.02 -2.96
C GLU A 179 -22.90 -10.05 -4.49
N THR A 180 -23.10 -8.90 -5.13
CA THR A 180 -23.08 -8.78 -6.58
C THR A 180 -21.72 -8.33 -7.08
N SER A 181 -21.32 -8.89 -8.22
CA SER A 181 -20.19 -8.41 -9.00
C SER A 181 -20.48 -7.14 -9.79
N ASP A 182 -21.75 -6.71 -9.86
CA ASP A 182 -22.12 -5.43 -10.47
C ASP A 182 -21.67 -4.27 -9.59
N LEU A 183 -20.68 -3.54 -10.06
CA LEU A 183 -20.06 -2.39 -9.39
C LEU A 183 -20.61 -1.04 -9.88
N THR A 184 -21.51 -1.01 -10.85
CA THR A 184 -21.98 0.21 -11.55
C THR A 184 -22.44 1.30 -10.58
N GLN A 185 -23.18 0.94 -9.52
CA GLN A 185 -23.66 1.93 -8.53
C GLN A 185 -22.50 2.47 -7.68
N LEU A 186 -21.54 1.60 -7.28
CA LEU A 186 -20.38 2.01 -6.51
C LEU A 186 -19.45 2.89 -7.36
N GLU A 187 -19.31 2.56 -8.63
CA GLU A 187 -18.55 3.34 -9.61
C GLU A 187 -19.13 4.75 -9.77
N ARG A 188 -20.46 4.89 -9.94
CA ARG A 188 -21.11 6.20 -9.99
C ARG A 188 -20.88 7.05 -8.74
N ILE A 189 -20.90 6.42 -7.56
CA ILE A 189 -20.62 7.11 -6.30
C ILE A 189 -19.14 7.53 -6.23
N TRP A 190 -18.24 6.67 -6.68
CA TRP A 190 -16.80 6.97 -6.70
C TRP A 190 -16.47 8.19 -7.54
N TYR A 191 -17.07 8.28 -8.73
CA TYR A 191 -16.86 9.38 -9.68
C TYR A 191 -17.81 10.56 -9.48
N GLU A 192 -18.69 10.55 -8.47
CA GLU A 192 -19.69 11.61 -8.23
C GLU A 192 -20.57 11.92 -9.44
N GLY A 193 -20.86 10.91 -10.24
CA GLY A 193 -21.63 11.05 -11.48
C GLY A 193 -20.83 11.59 -12.67
N ASP A 194 -19.50 11.81 -12.52
CA ASP A 194 -18.63 12.19 -13.62
C ASP A 194 -18.54 11.06 -14.67
N VAL A 195 -18.75 11.40 -15.93
CA VAL A 195 -18.71 10.46 -17.06
C VAL A 195 -17.30 10.13 -17.53
N SER A 196 -16.27 10.79 -16.98
CA SER A 196 -14.85 10.55 -17.31
C SER A 196 -14.26 9.28 -16.64
N ALA A 197 -15.10 8.38 -16.18
CA ALA A 197 -14.76 7.14 -15.49
C ALA A 197 -13.70 6.27 -16.23
N GLY A 198 -13.72 6.28 -17.56
CA GLY A 198 -12.78 5.52 -18.39
C GLY A 198 -11.42 6.18 -18.64
N GLU A 199 -11.16 7.37 -18.11
CA GLU A 199 -9.92 8.10 -18.37
C GLU A 199 -8.77 7.66 -17.46
N HIS A 200 -7.64 7.27 -18.04
CA HIS A 200 -6.45 6.84 -17.30
C HIS A 200 -5.99 7.82 -16.21
N TYR A 201 -6.13 9.13 -16.46
CA TYR A 201 -5.71 10.20 -15.55
C TYR A 201 -6.85 10.83 -14.76
N ASN A 202 -7.95 10.12 -14.54
CA ASN A 202 -9.03 10.63 -13.70
C ASN A 202 -8.50 11.07 -12.33
N TRP A 203 -8.92 12.25 -11.85
CA TRP A 203 -8.44 12.85 -10.61
C TRP A 203 -8.75 12.03 -9.36
N THR A 204 -9.76 11.15 -9.41
CA THR A 204 -10.13 10.25 -8.31
C THR A 204 -9.07 9.18 -8.02
N ARG A 205 -8.09 9.00 -8.91
CA ARG A 205 -6.94 8.13 -8.65
C ARG A 205 -6.06 8.60 -7.47
N TYR A 206 -6.16 9.86 -7.06
CA TYR A 206 -5.31 10.44 -6.03
C TYR A 206 -5.85 10.27 -4.61
N TYR A 207 -6.48 9.14 -4.34
CA TYR A 207 -6.81 8.68 -2.98
C TYR A 207 -5.81 7.65 -2.47
N ALA A 208 -5.62 7.59 -1.13
CA ALA A 208 -4.76 6.60 -0.48
C ALA A 208 -5.19 5.16 -0.79
N LEU A 209 -6.51 4.92 -0.76
CA LEU A 209 -7.17 3.75 -1.34
C LEU A 209 -7.80 4.18 -2.65
N ASN A 210 -7.23 3.79 -3.77
CA ASN A 210 -7.67 4.16 -5.10
C ASN A 210 -8.57 3.07 -5.72
N LEU A 211 -9.89 3.30 -5.76
CA LEU A 211 -10.83 2.42 -6.44
C LEU A 211 -11.00 2.73 -7.94
N HIS A 212 -10.50 3.89 -8.45
CA HIS A 212 -10.43 4.09 -9.90
C HIS A 212 -9.66 2.94 -10.57
N SER A 213 -8.62 2.42 -9.91
CA SER A 213 -7.87 1.26 -10.40
C SER A 213 -8.71 -0.02 -10.48
N VAL A 214 -9.75 -0.17 -9.65
CA VAL A 214 -10.70 -1.31 -9.75
C VAL A 214 -11.47 -1.24 -11.06
N PHE A 215 -12.05 -0.08 -11.35
CA PHE A 215 -12.90 0.12 -12.53
C PHE A 215 -12.10 0.16 -13.84
N TYR A 216 -10.86 0.67 -13.78
CA TYR A 216 -10.02 0.86 -14.95
C TYR A 216 -9.07 -0.33 -15.24
N ARG A 217 -8.51 -0.98 -14.20
CA ARG A 217 -7.46 -2.02 -14.31
C ARG A 217 -7.79 -3.36 -13.65
N GLY A 218 -8.88 -3.44 -12.90
CA GLY A 218 -9.25 -4.63 -12.13
C GLY A 218 -8.37 -4.86 -10.88
N THR A 219 -7.80 -3.80 -10.30
CA THR A 219 -6.99 -3.90 -9.08
C THR A 219 -7.39 -2.87 -8.04
N VAL A 220 -7.38 -3.23 -6.77
CA VAL A 220 -7.41 -2.27 -5.66
C VAL A 220 -6.00 -1.72 -5.47
N GLU A 221 -5.84 -0.40 -5.50
CA GLU A 221 -4.52 0.23 -5.37
C GLU A 221 -4.40 1.02 -4.07
N TRP A 222 -3.29 0.82 -3.33
CA TRP A 222 -2.87 1.65 -2.20
C TRP A 222 -1.72 2.56 -2.61
N ARG A 223 -1.89 3.87 -2.44
CA ARG A 223 -0.94 4.92 -2.86
C ARG A 223 -0.30 5.68 -1.70
N CYS A 224 -0.60 5.33 -0.47
CA CYS A 224 -0.19 6.11 0.71
C CYS A 224 1.26 5.88 1.16
N PHE A 225 1.99 4.97 0.56
CA PHE A 225 3.35 4.66 1.02
C PHE A 225 4.37 5.62 0.42
N ASN A 226 5.24 6.19 1.27
CA ASN A 226 6.50 6.77 0.79
C ASN A 226 7.35 5.64 0.20
N SER A 227 8.05 5.90 -0.91
CA SER A 227 8.89 4.88 -1.52
C SER A 227 10.00 4.41 -0.59
N THR A 228 10.41 3.17 -0.78
CA THR A 228 11.50 2.58 -0.02
C THR A 228 12.24 1.51 -0.83
N LEU A 229 13.57 1.50 -0.71
CA LEU A 229 14.43 0.43 -1.21
C LEU A 229 14.88 -0.52 -0.08
N HIS A 230 14.20 -0.48 1.06
CA HIS A 230 14.35 -1.47 2.11
C HIS A 230 13.38 -2.63 1.88
N ALA A 231 13.89 -3.75 1.38
CA ALA A 231 13.08 -4.91 0.96
C ALA A 231 12.11 -5.43 2.04
N GLY A 232 12.53 -5.43 3.31
CA GLY A 232 11.67 -5.84 4.44
C GLY A 232 10.53 -4.85 4.71
N ARG A 233 10.76 -3.54 4.52
CA ARG A 233 9.71 -2.52 4.67
C ARG A 233 8.71 -2.60 3.52
N ALA A 234 9.18 -2.76 2.28
CA ALA A 234 8.30 -2.96 1.12
C ALA A 234 7.43 -4.21 1.29
N ALA A 235 8.00 -5.33 1.75
CA ALA A 235 7.24 -6.54 2.08
C ALA A 235 6.21 -6.32 3.20
N ALA A 236 6.54 -5.50 4.22
CA ALA A 236 5.59 -5.17 5.28
C ALA A 236 4.37 -4.40 4.75
N TYR A 237 4.57 -3.50 3.79
CA TYR A 237 3.50 -2.76 3.12
C TYR A 237 2.61 -3.69 2.27
N ILE A 238 3.21 -4.62 1.51
CA ILE A 238 2.48 -5.62 0.73
C ILE A 238 1.63 -6.49 1.66
N ASN A 239 2.23 -7.04 2.73
CA ASN A 239 1.51 -7.85 3.71
C ASN A 239 0.32 -7.10 4.33
N LEU A 240 0.48 -5.81 4.63
CA LEU A 240 -0.59 -4.98 5.15
C LEU A 240 -1.75 -4.85 4.15
N CYS A 241 -1.48 -4.53 2.89
CA CYS A 241 -2.50 -4.38 1.85
C CYS A 241 -3.27 -5.68 1.61
N LEU A 242 -2.55 -6.81 1.49
CA LEU A 242 -3.16 -8.14 1.33
C LEU A 242 -4.02 -8.52 2.54
N ALA A 243 -3.56 -8.20 3.76
CA ALA A 243 -4.31 -8.49 4.99
C ALA A 243 -5.57 -7.62 5.12
N ILE A 244 -5.51 -6.33 4.76
CA ILE A 244 -6.67 -5.44 4.73
C ILE A 244 -7.68 -5.94 3.69
N SER A 245 -7.23 -6.31 2.50
CA SER A 245 -8.05 -6.87 1.43
C SER A 245 -8.75 -8.16 1.90
N ALA A 246 -8.01 -9.11 2.47
CA ALA A 246 -8.56 -10.36 3.02
C ALA A 246 -9.62 -10.09 4.11
N GLN A 247 -9.37 -9.15 5.02
CA GLN A 247 -10.34 -8.75 6.04
C GLN A 247 -11.62 -8.19 5.41
N ALA A 248 -11.49 -7.33 4.40
CA ALA A 248 -12.63 -6.72 3.73
C ALA A 248 -13.51 -7.75 3.01
N ILE A 249 -12.90 -8.78 2.42
CA ILE A 249 -13.58 -9.91 1.77
C ILE A 249 -14.30 -10.79 2.80
N ALA A 250 -13.62 -11.08 3.92
CA ALA A 250 -14.15 -11.99 4.94
C ALA A 250 -15.30 -11.39 5.79
N GLN A 251 -15.40 -10.07 5.89
CA GLN A 251 -16.38 -9.40 6.75
C GLN A 251 -17.71 -9.18 6.03
N ARG A 252 -18.82 -9.52 6.69
CA ARG A 252 -20.16 -9.21 6.20
C ARG A 252 -20.45 -7.71 6.17
N SER A 253 -19.94 -6.98 7.16
CA SER A 253 -20.09 -5.53 7.25
C SER A 253 -18.99 -4.92 8.12
N THR A 254 -18.80 -3.61 8.00
CA THR A 254 -17.86 -2.83 8.78
C THR A 254 -18.54 -1.60 9.36
N VAL A 255 -17.99 -1.06 10.45
CA VAL A 255 -18.49 0.17 11.06
C VAL A 255 -17.76 1.38 10.51
N MET A 256 -18.50 2.47 10.32
CA MET A 256 -17.97 3.77 9.93
C MET A 256 -17.66 4.59 11.20
N ARG A 257 -16.53 4.32 11.83
CA ARG A 257 -16.07 5.03 13.02
C ARG A 257 -14.57 5.26 12.96
N LYS A 258 -14.14 6.49 13.12
CA LYS A 258 -12.73 6.83 13.27
C LYS A 258 -12.12 6.18 14.49
N THR A 259 -10.89 5.72 14.36
CA THR A 259 -10.13 5.14 15.47
C THR A 259 -9.46 6.26 16.25
N HIS A 260 -9.81 6.40 17.52
CA HIS A 260 -9.15 7.29 18.46
C HIS A 260 -8.52 6.45 19.57
N SER A 261 -7.32 6.80 19.99
CA SER A 261 -6.60 6.08 21.03
C SER A 261 -5.53 6.94 21.68
N ASP A 262 -5.46 6.87 23.01
CA ASP A 262 -4.37 7.48 23.80
C ASP A 262 -3.08 6.64 23.72
N ASN A 263 -3.18 5.38 23.29
CA ASN A 263 -2.05 4.50 23.00
C ASN A 263 -2.19 3.93 21.58
N GLU A 264 -1.67 4.68 20.61
CA GLU A 264 -1.78 4.34 19.21
C GLU A 264 -0.98 3.09 18.86
N LEU A 265 0.20 2.91 19.48
CA LEU A 265 1.04 1.73 19.26
C LEU A 265 0.30 0.44 19.62
N PHE A 266 -0.33 0.39 20.80
CA PHE A 266 -1.13 -0.76 21.24
C PHE A 266 -2.32 -0.99 20.30
N THR A 267 -3.05 0.08 20.00
CA THR A 267 -4.27 0.01 19.18
C THR A 267 -3.96 -0.50 17.77
N PHE A 268 -2.89 0.03 17.15
CA PHE A 268 -2.47 -0.39 15.82
C PHE A 268 -1.94 -1.84 15.84
N ARG A 269 -1.13 -2.21 16.84
CA ARG A 269 -0.67 -3.59 17.02
C ARG A 269 -1.83 -4.59 17.14
N VAL A 270 -2.85 -4.26 17.94
CA VAL A 270 -4.04 -5.11 18.09
C VAL A 270 -4.77 -5.27 16.74
N TRP A 271 -4.86 -4.20 15.97
CA TRP A 271 -5.45 -4.28 14.63
C TRP A 271 -4.63 -5.17 13.70
N LEU A 272 -3.29 -5.03 13.65
CA LEU A 272 -2.42 -5.90 12.84
C LEU A 272 -2.60 -7.39 13.19
N VAL A 273 -2.71 -7.71 14.49
CA VAL A 273 -2.99 -9.09 14.95
C VAL A 273 -4.35 -9.58 14.46
N ARG A 274 -5.38 -8.73 14.51
CA ARG A 274 -6.73 -9.04 14.01
C ARG A 274 -6.78 -9.19 12.49
N LEU A 275 -5.89 -8.54 11.77
CA LEU A 275 -5.68 -8.74 10.32
C LEU A 275 -5.03 -10.10 10.00
N GLY A 276 -4.62 -10.88 11.00
CA GLY A 276 -3.88 -12.13 10.82
C GLY A 276 -2.37 -11.95 10.72
N LEU A 277 -1.84 -10.72 10.84
CA LEU A 277 -0.40 -10.45 10.84
C LEU A 277 0.20 -10.78 12.22
N ASN A 278 0.06 -12.03 12.68
CA ASN A 278 0.54 -12.54 13.96
C ASN A 278 1.66 -13.59 13.78
N GLY A 279 2.16 -14.15 14.87
CA GLY A 279 3.22 -15.17 14.84
C GLY A 279 4.60 -14.64 14.40
N GLN A 280 5.55 -15.58 14.32
CA GLN A 280 6.95 -15.28 14.00
C GLN A 280 7.12 -14.84 12.54
N GLU A 281 6.35 -15.42 11.62
CA GLU A 281 6.35 -15.09 10.19
C GLU A 281 6.17 -13.59 9.93
N PHE A 282 5.23 -12.96 10.63
CA PHE A 282 4.92 -11.53 10.46
C PHE A 282 5.62 -10.62 11.48
N LYS A 283 6.61 -11.12 12.23
CA LYS A 283 7.34 -10.30 13.22
C LYS A 283 7.94 -9.06 12.57
N ASN A 284 8.71 -9.23 11.49
CA ASN A 284 9.34 -8.13 10.77
C ASN A 284 8.30 -7.16 10.18
N THR A 285 7.17 -7.67 9.68
CA THR A 285 6.06 -6.85 9.20
C THR A 285 5.54 -5.93 10.30
N ARG A 286 5.26 -6.50 11.49
CA ARG A 286 4.80 -5.69 12.63
C ARG A 286 5.86 -4.70 13.10
N ASP A 287 7.12 -5.11 13.17
CA ASP A 287 8.21 -4.24 13.62
C ASP A 287 8.35 -3.02 12.69
N HIS A 288 8.28 -3.18 11.38
CA HIS A 288 8.30 -2.06 10.44
C HIS A 288 7.06 -1.16 10.53
N LEU A 289 5.87 -1.75 10.69
CA LEU A 289 4.61 -0.98 10.73
C LEU A 289 4.39 -0.25 12.05
N LEU A 290 5.01 -0.71 13.14
CA LEU A 290 4.88 -0.12 14.47
C LEU A 290 6.01 0.85 14.83
N ALA A 291 7.05 0.94 13.99
CA ALA A 291 8.29 1.64 14.32
C ALA A 291 8.15 3.13 14.63
N ASN A 292 7.10 3.77 14.08
CA ASN A 292 6.90 5.22 14.14
C ASN A 292 5.72 5.63 15.05
N LEU A 293 5.18 4.70 15.82
CA LEU A 293 4.09 4.99 16.77
C LEU A 293 4.61 4.99 18.19
N ASP A 294 4.15 5.96 18.96
CA ASP A 294 4.44 6.09 20.38
C ASP A 294 3.44 5.31 21.23
N GLY A 295 3.89 4.88 22.40
CA GLY A 295 3.08 4.19 23.39
C GLY A 295 3.66 2.86 23.86
N ASP A 296 2.89 2.10 24.63
CA ASP A 296 3.26 0.78 25.14
C ASP A 296 2.71 -0.32 24.21
N ARG A 297 3.57 -1.28 23.86
CA ARG A 297 3.20 -2.41 23.01
C ARG A 297 2.33 -3.46 23.73
N ALA A 298 2.48 -3.58 25.03
CA ALA A 298 1.88 -4.65 25.84
C ALA A 298 0.58 -4.22 26.52
N TRP A 299 0.50 -2.96 26.93
CA TRP A 299 -0.57 -2.47 27.79
C TRP A 299 -1.34 -1.35 27.08
N ARG A 300 -2.68 -1.46 27.11
CA ARG A 300 -3.57 -0.42 26.57
C ARG A 300 -3.49 0.88 27.38
N TYR A 301 -3.37 0.74 28.69
CA TYR A 301 -3.17 1.82 29.65
C TYR A 301 -1.80 1.61 30.30
N ASP A 302 -1.24 2.63 30.94
CA ASP A 302 -0.06 2.43 31.75
C ASP A 302 -0.33 1.34 32.81
N ARG A 303 0.74 0.72 33.33
CA ARG A 303 0.65 -0.45 34.23
C ARG A 303 -0.16 -0.13 35.48
N ASP A 304 0.00 1.06 36.04
CA ASP A 304 -0.66 1.48 37.27
C ASP A 304 -2.16 1.72 37.04
N SER A 305 -2.53 2.38 35.94
CA SER A 305 -3.93 2.52 35.50
C SER A 305 -4.60 1.17 35.21
N TYR A 306 -3.86 0.20 34.69
CA TYR A 306 -4.38 -1.15 34.45
C TYR A 306 -4.73 -1.85 35.78
N GLU A 307 -3.84 -1.81 36.76
CA GLU A 307 -4.09 -2.42 38.09
C GLU A 307 -5.25 -1.75 38.81
N VAL A 308 -5.38 -0.42 38.73
CA VAL A 308 -6.52 0.31 39.30
C VAL A 308 -7.83 -0.10 38.62
N ASN A 309 -7.87 -0.19 37.30
CA ASN A 309 -9.06 -0.57 36.53
C ASN A 309 -9.43 -2.04 36.77
N LYS A 310 -8.46 -2.94 36.96
CA LYS A 310 -8.67 -4.35 37.32
C LYS A 310 -9.31 -4.50 38.72
N LYS A 311 -8.83 -3.71 39.67
CA LYS A 311 -9.42 -3.67 41.02
C LYS A 311 -10.87 -3.16 40.98
N LYS A 312 -11.16 -2.08 40.24
CA LYS A 312 -12.53 -1.54 40.09
C LYS A 312 -13.48 -2.52 39.39
N LYS A 313 -13.00 -3.31 38.43
CA LYS A 313 -13.82 -4.32 37.77
C LYS A 313 -14.15 -5.46 38.70
N LYS A 314 -13.17 -5.92 39.50
CA LYS A 314 -13.36 -6.98 40.51
C LYS A 314 -14.36 -6.56 41.61
N SER A 315 -14.29 -5.32 42.09
CA SER A 315 -15.26 -4.78 43.06
C SER A 315 -16.69 -4.79 42.51
N ARG A 316 -16.88 -4.35 41.25
CA ARG A 316 -18.21 -4.35 40.60
C ARG A 316 -18.77 -5.72 40.30
N GLU A 317 -17.91 -6.76 40.14
CA GLU A 317 -18.33 -8.15 39.94
C GLU A 317 -18.69 -8.83 41.31
N MET A 318 -18.16 -8.34 42.44
CA MET A 318 -18.52 -8.80 43.79
C MET A 318 -19.76 -8.09 44.36
N GLU A 319 -20.16 -6.95 43.79
CA GLU A 319 -21.36 -6.20 44.18
C GLU A 319 -22.62 -6.63 43.37
N ARG A 320 -22.48 -7.57 42.41
CA ARG A 320 -23.57 -8.19 41.64
C ARG A 320 -23.85 -9.60 42.09
#